data_37c32ed6f49c6a47738aab19f4a544f5
#
_entry.id   37c32ed6f49c6a47738aab19f4a544f5
#
_cell.length_a   1.000
_cell.length_b   1.000
_cell.length_c   1.000
_cell.angle_alpha   90.00
_cell.angle_beta   90.00
_cell.angle_gamma   90.00
#
_symmetry.space_group_name_H-M   'P 1'
#
loop_
_entity.id
_entity.type
_entity.pdbx_description
1 polymer ?
#
loop_
_entity_poly.entity_id
_entity_poly.type
_entity_poly.pdbx_seq_one_letter_code
_entity_poly.pdbx_strand_id
1 'polypeptide(L)'
;PDLTSEAARLASLSAGAKVLKAYAYKMTDTEAKELTELQPDIVMLSGGTDGGNSEVMLHNAKVLADCPLRFPVIIAGNKSAAGEAARLIEEAGKEAVVCPNVMPEFGKLNIEPAREAVRKVFLERIVDAKGLRELAEKMDGDIIPTPAAVLDAITLLSRGTRDEEGIGSLMAFDIGGATTDVYSVTNGCPVYSGAMLKGLPHPAAKRSVEGDLGMRWNARTIVALQGEELFAEDAGVTVEELRQTLDVFDKTPDILPQNEAMEKIDVALAK
;
A
#
# COMPACT_ATOMS: atom_id res chain seq x y z
N PRO A 1 -19.54 -6.57 0.31
CA PRO A 1 -18.45 -6.83 1.26
C PRO A 1 -17.08 -6.81 0.58
N ASP A 2 -16.86 -7.60 -0.48
CA ASP A 2 -15.58 -7.65 -1.18
C ASP A 2 -15.25 -6.31 -1.88
N LEU A 3 -16.25 -5.62 -2.41
CA LEU A 3 -16.10 -4.36 -3.10
C LEU A 3 -15.63 -3.22 -2.17
N THR A 4 -16.18 -3.12 -0.95
CA THR A 4 -15.74 -2.10 0.02
C THR A 4 -14.36 -2.39 0.57
N SER A 5 -14.02 -3.66 0.78
CA SER A 5 -12.67 -4.10 1.16
C SER A 5 -11.65 -3.74 0.07
N GLU A 6 -11.98 -3.96 -1.19
CA GLU A 6 -11.13 -3.59 -2.32
C GLU A 6 -10.97 -2.07 -2.45
N ALA A 7 -12.06 -1.30 -2.25
CA ALA A 7 -11.99 0.17 -2.24
C ALA A 7 -11.05 0.69 -1.12
N ALA A 8 -11.14 0.10 0.08
CA ALA A 8 -10.27 0.42 1.20
C ALA A 8 -8.81 0.07 0.91
N ARG A 9 -8.56 -1.09 0.28
CA ARG A 9 -7.22 -1.52 -0.16
C ARG A 9 -6.62 -0.52 -1.16
N LEU A 10 -7.39 -0.12 -2.17
CA LEU A 10 -6.96 0.87 -3.16
C LEU A 10 -6.62 2.22 -2.52
N ALA A 11 -7.45 2.70 -1.58
CA ALA A 11 -7.18 3.94 -0.85
C ALA A 11 -5.86 3.85 -0.06
N SER A 12 -5.64 2.75 0.66
CA SER A 12 -4.44 2.51 1.46
C SER A 12 -3.17 2.45 0.60
N LEU A 13 -3.19 1.69 -0.49
CA LEU A 13 -2.07 1.59 -1.43
C LEU A 13 -1.75 2.95 -2.07
N SER A 14 -2.78 3.72 -2.46
CA SER A 14 -2.60 5.05 -3.04
C SER A 14 -2.04 6.06 -2.04
N ALA A 15 -2.26 5.85 -0.74
CA ALA A 15 -1.66 6.64 0.33
C ALA A 15 -0.18 6.32 0.60
N GLY A 16 0.35 5.26 -0.02
CA GLY A 16 1.72 4.80 0.21
C GLY A 16 1.84 3.69 1.26
N ALA A 17 0.73 3.20 1.82
CA ALA A 17 0.76 2.12 2.80
C ALA A 17 1.01 0.76 2.15
N LYS A 18 1.70 -0.14 2.88
CA LYS A 18 1.74 -1.57 2.56
C LYS A 18 0.53 -2.23 3.20
N VAL A 19 -0.33 -2.84 2.40
CA VAL A 19 -1.49 -3.58 2.91
C VAL A 19 -1.05 -4.98 3.29
N LEU A 20 -1.03 -5.28 4.59
CA LEU A 20 -0.64 -6.59 5.11
C LEU A 20 -1.71 -7.64 4.84
N LYS A 21 -2.98 -7.29 5.10
CA LYS A 21 -4.12 -8.16 4.87
C LYS A 21 -5.42 -7.37 4.75
N ALA A 22 -6.38 -7.90 4.03
CA ALA A 22 -7.76 -7.39 3.95
C ALA A 22 -8.72 -8.49 4.41
N TYR A 23 -9.58 -8.16 5.36
CA TYR A 23 -10.64 -9.02 5.85
C TYR A 23 -11.98 -8.58 5.26
N ALA A 24 -12.84 -9.53 4.95
CA ALA A 24 -14.18 -9.27 4.43
C ALA A 24 -15.25 -9.86 5.35
N TYR A 25 -16.44 -9.27 5.35
CA TYR A 25 -17.57 -9.68 6.19
C TYR A 25 -17.36 -9.41 7.69
N LYS A 26 -18.07 -10.15 8.56
CA LYS A 26 -17.87 -10.10 10.01
C LYS A 26 -16.59 -10.81 10.38
N MET A 27 -15.70 -10.11 11.07
CA MET A 27 -14.47 -10.70 11.59
C MET A 27 -14.78 -11.83 12.57
N THR A 28 -14.09 -12.93 12.40
CA THR A 28 -14.11 -14.10 13.26
C THR A 28 -13.05 -14.00 14.36
N ASP A 29 -13.17 -14.83 15.41
CA ASP A 29 -12.16 -14.90 16.48
C ASP A 29 -10.77 -15.30 15.95
N THR A 30 -10.73 -16.12 14.89
CA THR A 30 -9.47 -16.53 14.24
C THR A 30 -8.81 -15.33 13.55
N GLU A 31 -9.57 -14.53 12.80
CA GLU A 31 -9.07 -13.32 12.13
C GLU A 31 -8.66 -12.23 13.13
N ALA A 32 -9.35 -12.13 14.28
CA ALA A 32 -8.95 -11.24 15.36
C ALA A 32 -7.60 -11.62 15.98
N LYS A 33 -7.33 -12.92 16.14
CA LYS A 33 -6.01 -13.42 16.59
C LYS A 33 -4.94 -13.15 15.55
N GLU A 34 -5.21 -13.44 14.28
CA GLU A 34 -4.30 -13.16 13.18
C GLU A 34 -3.96 -11.68 13.08
N LEU A 35 -4.94 -10.77 13.24
CA LEU A 35 -4.72 -9.34 13.31
C LEU A 35 -3.74 -8.97 14.43
N THR A 36 -3.85 -9.64 15.59
CA THR A 36 -2.95 -9.43 16.72
C THR A 36 -1.52 -9.91 16.41
N GLU A 37 -1.36 -10.99 15.67
CA GLU A 37 -0.05 -11.50 15.24
C GLU A 37 0.60 -10.61 14.17
N LEU A 38 -0.20 -10.05 13.26
CA LEU A 38 0.27 -9.16 12.19
C LEU A 38 0.78 -7.81 12.69
N GLN A 39 0.34 -7.35 13.87
CA GLN A 39 0.75 -6.08 14.49
C GLN A 39 0.72 -4.86 13.54
N PRO A 40 -0.43 -4.55 12.90
CA PRO A 40 -0.50 -3.45 11.95
C PRO A 40 -0.29 -2.10 12.64
N ASP A 41 0.33 -1.16 11.93
CA ASP A 41 0.49 0.22 12.40
C ASP A 41 -0.83 1.01 12.32
N ILE A 42 -1.68 0.70 11.34
CA ILE A 42 -2.96 1.37 11.06
C ILE A 42 -3.97 0.30 10.63
N VAL A 43 -5.21 0.44 11.08
CA VAL A 43 -6.32 -0.38 10.60
C VAL A 43 -7.34 0.51 9.90
N MET A 44 -7.83 0.11 8.73
CA MET A 44 -8.95 0.77 8.06
C MET A 44 -10.21 -0.07 8.20
N LEU A 45 -11.24 0.51 8.79
CA LEU A 45 -12.58 -0.06 8.90
C LEU A 45 -13.48 0.56 7.84
N SER A 46 -13.92 -0.26 6.91
CA SER A 46 -14.89 0.11 5.87
C SER A 46 -16.08 -0.85 5.89
N GLY A 47 -17.18 -0.47 5.27
CA GLY A 47 -18.31 -1.36 5.10
C GLY A 47 -19.64 -0.65 4.96
N GLY A 48 -20.50 -1.22 4.12
CA GLY A 48 -21.81 -0.68 3.77
C GLY A 48 -21.75 0.58 2.91
N THR A 49 -22.77 0.79 2.08
CA THR A 49 -23.04 2.09 1.45
C THR A 49 -23.67 3.04 2.46
N ASP A 50 -23.68 4.33 2.16
CA ASP A 50 -24.27 5.31 3.07
C ASP A 50 -25.77 5.09 3.25
N GLY A 51 -26.20 4.98 4.50
CA GLY A 51 -27.58 4.63 4.84
C GLY A 51 -27.95 3.15 4.65
N GLY A 52 -27.00 2.31 4.21
CA GLY A 52 -27.16 0.87 4.07
C GLY A 52 -26.88 0.08 5.36
N ASN A 53 -26.46 -1.19 5.20
CA ASN A 53 -26.19 -2.07 6.33
C ASN A 53 -25.06 -1.54 7.22
N SER A 54 -25.32 -1.42 8.52
CA SER A 54 -24.36 -1.00 9.54
C SER A 54 -23.86 -2.14 10.43
N GLU A 55 -24.56 -3.28 10.44
CA GLU A 55 -24.33 -4.38 11.38
C GLU A 55 -22.92 -4.95 11.31
N VAL A 56 -22.42 -5.20 10.10
CA VAL A 56 -21.06 -5.75 9.88
C VAL A 56 -20.01 -4.77 10.37
N MET A 57 -20.15 -3.49 10.04
CA MET A 57 -19.22 -2.44 10.43
C MET A 57 -19.15 -2.28 11.95
N LEU A 58 -20.29 -2.25 12.65
CA LEU A 58 -20.37 -2.13 14.10
C LEU A 58 -19.84 -3.39 14.80
N HIS A 59 -20.12 -4.59 14.24
CA HIS A 59 -19.53 -5.83 14.74
C HIS A 59 -17.99 -5.76 14.68
N ASN A 60 -17.45 -5.39 13.54
CA ASN A 60 -15.99 -5.30 13.36
C ASN A 60 -15.37 -4.20 14.22
N ALA A 61 -16.08 -3.07 14.43
CA ALA A 61 -15.64 -2.04 15.35
C ALA A 61 -15.48 -2.57 16.79
N LYS A 62 -16.43 -3.41 17.27
CA LYS A 62 -16.30 -4.07 18.57
C LYS A 62 -15.11 -5.01 18.64
N VAL A 63 -14.91 -5.85 17.62
CA VAL A 63 -13.75 -6.76 17.55
C VAL A 63 -12.44 -5.97 17.58
N LEU A 64 -12.36 -4.86 16.86
CA LEU A 64 -11.20 -3.98 16.87
C LEU A 64 -11.01 -3.25 18.23
N ALA A 65 -12.10 -2.86 18.88
CA ALA A 65 -12.08 -2.28 20.22
C ALA A 65 -11.50 -3.28 21.25
N ASP A 66 -11.93 -4.54 21.19
CA ASP A 66 -11.50 -5.61 22.10
C ASP A 66 -10.08 -6.12 21.81
N CYS A 67 -9.49 -5.81 20.64
CA CYS A 67 -8.13 -6.19 20.30
C CYS A 67 -7.11 -5.57 21.28
N PRO A 68 -6.15 -6.34 21.82
CA PRO A 68 -5.18 -5.86 22.81
C PRO A 68 -4.16 -4.85 22.24
N LEU A 69 -3.99 -4.81 20.90
CA LEU A 69 -3.06 -3.88 20.25
C LEU A 69 -3.61 -2.45 20.25
N ARG A 70 -2.71 -1.48 20.30
CA ARG A 70 -3.03 -0.06 20.15
C ARG A 70 -2.60 0.43 18.77
N PHE A 71 -3.56 0.60 17.89
CA PHE A 71 -3.43 1.18 16.56
C PHE A 71 -4.54 2.20 16.32
N PRO A 72 -4.33 3.24 15.52
CA PRO A 72 -5.41 4.08 15.05
C PRO A 72 -6.30 3.31 14.08
N VAL A 73 -7.59 3.58 14.16
CA VAL A 73 -8.60 3.02 13.26
C VAL A 73 -9.16 4.11 12.38
N ILE A 74 -8.92 4.04 11.08
CA ILE A 74 -9.53 4.93 10.10
C ILE A 74 -10.88 4.35 9.70
N ILE A 75 -11.94 5.10 9.92
CA ILE A 75 -13.31 4.69 9.68
C ILE A 75 -13.79 5.35 8.38
N ALA A 76 -13.85 4.56 7.32
CA ALA A 76 -14.16 4.99 5.96
C ALA A 76 -15.35 4.20 5.35
N GLY A 77 -16.37 3.96 6.15
CA GLY A 77 -17.55 3.18 5.78
C GLY A 77 -18.85 3.97 5.90
N ASN A 78 -19.97 3.26 6.01
CA ASN A 78 -21.32 3.81 6.12
C ASN A 78 -21.38 4.96 7.12
N LYS A 79 -21.70 6.16 6.64
CA LYS A 79 -21.79 7.38 7.47
C LYS A 79 -22.76 7.27 8.63
N SER A 80 -23.83 6.45 8.49
CA SER A 80 -24.83 6.26 9.53
C SER A 80 -24.32 5.43 10.71
N ALA A 81 -23.23 4.64 10.53
CA ALA A 81 -22.61 3.82 11.55
C ALA A 81 -21.25 4.38 12.01
N ALA A 82 -20.67 5.29 11.26
CA ALA A 82 -19.31 5.77 11.50
C ALA A 82 -19.12 6.41 12.88
N GLY A 83 -20.06 7.22 13.33
CA GLY A 83 -20.01 7.87 14.65
C GLY A 83 -20.09 6.87 15.80
N GLU A 84 -20.95 5.84 15.71
CA GLU A 84 -21.03 4.79 16.72
C GLU A 84 -19.78 3.90 16.70
N ALA A 85 -19.27 3.56 15.52
CA ALA A 85 -18.02 2.81 15.39
C ALA A 85 -16.84 3.57 16.02
N ALA A 86 -16.74 4.89 15.78
CA ALA A 86 -15.70 5.73 16.38
C ALA A 86 -15.80 5.71 17.91
N ARG A 87 -17.00 5.91 18.46
CA ARG A 87 -17.22 5.87 19.91
C ARG A 87 -16.77 4.55 20.53
N LEU A 88 -17.09 3.41 19.92
CA LEU A 88 -16.66 2.08 20.40
C LEU A 88 -15.13 1.95 20.45
N ILE A 89 -14.43 2.45 19.43
CA ILE A 89 -12.98 2.43 19.34
C ILE A 89 -12.35 3.36 20.39
N GLU A 90 -12.89 4.58 20.56
CA GLU A 90 -12.39 5.58 21.50
C GLU A 90 -12.63 5.17 22.95
N GLU A 91 -13.80 4.56 23.27
CA GLU A 91 -14.09 4.02 24.61
C GLU A 91 -13.11 2.90 25.00
N ALA A 92 -12.57 2.17 24.04
CA ALA A 92 -11.50 1.19 24.25
C ALA A 92 -10.09 1.80 24.35
N GLY A 93 -9.98 3.14 24.36
CA GLY A 93 -8.72 3.86 24.47
C GLY A 93 -7.84 3.83 23.22
N LYS A 94 -8.46 3.65 22.03
CA LYS A 94 -7.80 3.71 20.72
C LYS A 94 -8.18 5.00 20.00
N GLU A 95 -7.34 5.42 19.08
CA GLU A 95 -7.60 6.55 18.21
C GLU A 95 -8.56 6.15 17.09
N ALA A 96 -9.59 6.97 16.83
CA ALA A 96 -10.51 6.82 15.72
C ALA A 96 -10.49 8.05 14.82
N VAL A 97 -10.27 7.84 13.52
CA VAL A 97 -10.28 8.90 12.51
C VAL A 97 -11.42 8.63 11.52
N VAL A 98 -12.48 9.42 11.59
CA VAL A 98 -13.63 9.28 10.69
C VAL A 98 -13.40 10.09 9.41
N CYS A 99 -13.56 9.45 8.27
CA CYS A 99 -13.53 10.11 6.97
C CYS A 99 -14.73 9.67 6.11
N PRO A 100 -15.02 10.37 5.00
CA PRO A 100 -16.07 9.96 4.06
C PRO A 100 -15.89 8.53 3.57
N ASN A 101 -17.02 7.85 3.35
CA ASN A 101 -17.07 6.46 2.91
C ASN A 101 -16.31 6.24 1.60
N VAL A 102 -15.45 5.20 1.54
CA VAL A 102 -14.71 4.82 0.31
C VAL A 102 -15.64 4.36 -0.82
N MET A 103 -16.86 3.95 -0.48
CA MET A 103 -17.89 3.56 -1.43
C MET A 103 -19.27 4.02 -0.93
N PRO A 104 -19.61 5.32 -1.04
CA PRO A 104 -20.86 5.87 -0.51
C PRO A 104 -22.11 5.31 -1.19
N GLU A 105 -21.98 4.96 -2.46
CA GLU A 105 -23.02 4.31 -3.28
C GLU A 105 -22.41 3.07 -3.93
N PHE A 106 -23.25 2.09 -4.23
CA PHE A 106 -22.79 0.85 -4.88
C PHE A 106 -22.08 1.15 -6.21
N GLY A 107 -20.83 0.68 -6.32
CA GLY A 107 -19.99 0.86 -7.52
C GLY A 107 -19.37 2.26 -7.67
N LYS A 108 -19.63 3.19 -6.75
CA LYS A 108 -19.05 4.55 -6.79
C LYS A 108 -17.89 4.66 -5.79
N LEU A 109 -16.69 4.72 -6.31
CA LEU A 109 -15.48 4.92 -5.51
C LEU A 109 -15.33 6.37 -5.04
N ASN A 110 -14.93 6.53 -3.78
CA ASN A 110 -14.56 7.81 -3.16
C ASN A 110 -13.32 7.58 -2.27
N ILE A 111 -12.19 7.28 -2.89
CA ILE A 111 -10.96 6.85 -2.19
C ILE A 111 -10.13 8.02 -1.65
N GLU A 112 -10.24 9.22 -2.23
CA GLU A 112 -9.40 10.37 -1.87
C GLU A 112 -9.46 10.74 -0.37
N PRO A 113 -10.63 10.87 0.27
CA PRO A 113 -10.68 11.23 1.70
C PRO A 113 -10.02 10.17 2.59
N ALA A 114 -10.16 8.89 2.24
CA ALA A 114 -9.52 7.81 2.97
C ALA A 114 -8.01 7.77 2.72
N ARG A 115 -7.56 8.06 1.49
CA ARG A 115 -6.14 8.25 1.16
C ARG A 115 -5.50 9.34 2.01
N GLU A 116 -6.15 10.49 2.10
CA GLU A 116 -5.68 11.62 2.92
C GLU A 116 -5.64 11.27 4.42
N ALA A 117 -6.67 10.58 4.93
CA ALA A 117 -6.72 10.13 6.32
C ALA A 117 -5.58 9.15 6.65
N VAL A 118 -5.32 8.16 5.79
CA VAL A 118 -4.19 7.22 5.95
C VAL A 118 -2.87 7.98 5.95
N ARG A 119 -2.68 8.89 4.99
CA ARG A 119 -1.47 9.69 4.87
C ARG A 119 -1.23 10.54 6.12
N LYS A 120 -2.26 11.21 6.62
CA LYS A 120 -2.17 12.04 7.82
C LYS A 120 -1.76 11.21 9.04
N VAL A 121 -2.48 10.13 9.33
CA VAL A 121 -2.19 9.23 10.46
C VAL A 121 -0.78 8.63 10.37
N PHE A 122 -0.38 8.22 9.17
CA PHE A 122 0.96 7.68 8.92
C PHE A 122 2.04 8.73 9.23
N LEU A 123 1.86 9.97 8.77
CA LEU A 123 2.82 11.05 9.01
C LEU A 123 2.93 11.39 10.49
N GLU A 124 1.81 11.55 11.19
CA GLU A 124 1.79 11.84 12.62
C GLU A 124 2.56 10.76 13.40
N ARG A 125 2.38 9.49 13.07
CA ARG A 125 3.07 8.38 13.74
C ARG A 125 4.56 8.28 13.38
N ILE A 126 4.93 8.48 12.12
CA ILE A 126 6.36 8.43 11.71
C ILE A 126 7.11 9.63 12.27
N VAL A 127 6.54 10.81 12.21
CA VAL A 127 7.14 12.02 12.76
C VAL A 127 7.40 11.86 14.26
N ASP A 128 6.44 11.28 14.99
CA ASP A 128 6.59 11.06 16.43
C ASP A 128 7.56 9.90 16.76
N ALA A 129 7.47 8.78 16.06
CA ALA A 129 8.25 7.56 16.34
C ALA A 129 9.74 7.67 15.98
N LYS A 130 10.10 8.45 14.95
CA LYS A 130 11.47 8.56 14.44
C LYS A 130 12.20 9.84 14.81
N GLY A 131 11.65 10.67 15.71
CA GLY A 131 12.26 11.94 16.09
C GLY A 131 12.34 12.96 14.93
N LEU A 132 11.50 12.77 13.91
CA LEU A 132 11.46 13.67 12.73
C LEU A 132 10.72 14.99 13.02
N ARG A 133 10.17 15.17 14.21
CA ARG A 133 9.41 16.38 14.59
C ARG A 133 10.27 17.64 14.44
N GLU A 134 11.53 17.62 14.93
CA GLU A 134 12.45 18.76 14.78
C GLU A 134 12.80 19.04 13.31
N LEU A 135 12.81 17.99 12.47
CA LEU A 135 13.04 18.12 11.03
C LEU A 135 11.80 18.72 10.35
N ALA A 136 10.61 18.21 10.68
CA ALA A 136 9.34 18.71 10.16
C ALA A 136 9.13 20.20 10.48
N GLU A 137 9.51 20.65 11.70
CA GLU A 137 9.44 22.06 12.10
C GLU A 137 10.41 22.97 11.34
N LYS A 138 11.47 22.42 10.75
CA LYS A 138 12.47 23.16 9.97
C LYS A 138 12.22 23.13 8.46
N MET A 139 11.24 22.36 8.02
CA MET A 139 10.91 22.23 6.60
C MET A 139 9.74 23.14 6.22
N ASP A 140 9.85 23.79 5.07
CA ASP A 140 8.77 24.62 4.49
C ASP A 140 7.72 23.80 3.73
N GLY A 141 7.46 22.53 4.14
CA GLY A 141 6.51 21.68 3.46
C GLY A 141 6.20 20.39 4.24
N ASP A 142 5.15 19.71 3.82
CA ASP A 142 4.72 18.45 4.40
C ASP A 142 5.70 17.31 4.05
N ILE A 143 5.96 16.44 5.03
CA ILE A 143 6.62 15.16 4.77
C ILE A 143 5.65 14.28 4.01
N ILE A 144 6.08 13.72 2.88
CA ILE A 144 5.26 12.85 2.03
C ILE A 144 5.90 11.47 1.97
N PRO A 145 5.14 10.36 2.15
CA PRO A 145 5.64 9.01 1.90
C PRO A 145 6.16 8.88 0.46
N THR A 146 7.33 8.27 0.28
CA THR A 146 7.95 8.10 -1.05
C THR A 146 6.96 7.55 -2.10
N PRO A 147 6.20 6.47 -1.83
CA PRO A 147 5.27 5.95 -2.83
C PRO A 147 4.15 6.92 -3.22
N ALA A 148 3.70 7.76 -2.28
CA ALA A 148 2.70 8.79 -2.59
C ALA A 148 3.31 9.90 -3.46
N ALA A 149 4.53 10.34 -3.13
CA ALA A 149 5.25 11.33 -3.92
C ALA A 149 5.54 10.84 -5.35
N VAL A 150 5.90 9.57 -5.52
CA VAL A 150 6.10 8.95 -6.84
C VAL A 150 4.79 8.91 -7.61
N LEU A 151 3.67 8.48 -6.99
CA LEU A 151 2.36 8.46 -7.66
C LEU A 151 1.91 9.86 -8.10
N ASP A 152 2.13 10.87 -7.25
CA ASP A 152 1.81 12.27 -7.57
C ASP A 152 2.69 12.77 -8.74
N ALA A 153 4.00 12.48 -8.72
CA ALA A 153 4.94 12.88 -9.77
C ALA A 153 4.61 12.23 -11.13
N ILE A 154 4.34 10.93 -11.17
CA ILE A 154 3.97 10.26 -12.43
C ILE A 154 2.59 10.66 -12.93
N THR A 155 1.67 11.04 -12.02
CA THR A 155 0.37 11.59 -12.39
C THR A 155 0.54 12.94 -13.05
N LEU A 156 1.42 13.78 -12.51
CA LEU A 156 1.77 15.06 -13.11
C LEU A 156 2.42 14.88 -14.49
N LEU A 157 3.38 13.98 -14.62
CA LEU A 157 4.02 13.64 -15.89
C LEU A 157 3.01 13.15 -16.94
N SER A 158 2.05 12.32 -16.51
CA SER A 158 1.00 11.77 -17.38
C SER A 158 0.04 12.86 -17.88
N ARG A 159 -0.41 13.74 -16.98
CA ARG A 159 -1.47 14.72 -17.25
C ARG A 159 -0.96 16.09 -17.72
N GLY A 160 0.29 16.40 -17.38
CA GLY A 160 0.89 17.71 -17.63
C GLY A 160 0.46 18.76 -16.61
N THR A 161 0.84 20.00 -16.90
CA THR A 161 0.52 21.21 -16.15
C THR A 161 -0.43 22.10 -16.96
N ARG A 162 -0.64 23.33 -16.49
CA ARG A 162 -1.40 24.33 -17.28
C ARG A 162 -0.65 24.79 -18.54
N ASP A 163 0.68 24.70 -18.50
CA ASP A 163 1.58 25.28 -19.52
C ASP A 163 2.23 24.20 -20.40
N GLU A 164 2.21 22.92 -19.96
CA GLU A 164 2.83 21.80 -20.67
C GLU A 164 1.89 20.61 -20.72
N GLU A 165 1.73 20.03 -21.91
CA GLU A 165 0.96 18.81 -22.09
C GLU A 165 1.69 17.62 -21.46
N GLY A 166 0.92 16.71 -20.82
CA GLY A 166 1.46 15.46 -20.31
C GLY A 166 1.74 14.44 -21.41
N ILE A 167 2.52 13.42 -21.07
CA ILE A 167 2.90 12.36 -22.02
C ILE A 167 1.77 11.32 -22.24
N GLY A 168 0.63 11.46 -21.56
CA GLY A 168 -0.50 10.55 -21.65
C GLY A 168 -0.39 9.37 -20.68
N SER A 169 -1.06 8.25 -21.02
CA SER A 169 -1.06 7.05 -20.17
C SER A 169 0.35 6.48 -20.03
N LEU A 170 0.73 6.15 -18.80
CA LEU A 170 2.05 5.59 -18.52
C LEU A 170 2.00 4.53 -17.39
N MET A 171 3.02 3.71 -17.35
CA MET A 171 3.34 2.78 -16.27
C MET A 171 4.76 3.08 -15.79
N ALA A 172 4.96 3.05 -14.48
CA ALA A 172 6.26 3.24 -13.86
C ALA A 172 6.50 2.16 -12.79
N PHE A 173 7.76 1.84 -12.58
CA PHE A 173 8.22 0.87 -11.59
C PHE A 173 9.19 1.55 -10.65
N ASP A 174 9.02 1.34 -9.35
CA ASP A 174 9.98 1.72 -8.32
C ASP A 174 10.47 0.43 -7.66
N ILE A 175 11.67 0.00 -8.07
CA ILE A 175 12.26 -1.27 -7.66
C ILE A 175 13.10 -1.02 -6.42
N GLY A 176 12.54 -1.38 -5.27
CA GLY A 176 13.17 -1.19 -3.97
C GLY A 176 13.93 -2.41 -3.45
N GLY A 177 14.58 -2.24 -2.31
CA GLY A 177 15.29 -3.34 -1.63
C GLY A 177 14.37 -4.42 -1.08
N ALA A 178 13.17 -4.06 -0.61
CA ALA A 178 12.22 -4.99 0.00
C ALA A 178 11.01 -5.29 -0.88
N THR A 179 10.55 -4.33 -1.67
CA THR A 179 9.34 -4.44 -2.51
C THR A 179 9.58 -3.75 -3.84
N THR A 180 8.81 -4.11 -4.85
CA THR A 180 8.70 -3.37 -6.10
C THR A 180 7.31 -2.74 -6.19
N ASP A 181 7.27 -1.43 -6.39
CA ASP A 181 6.04 -0.70 -6.58
C ASP A 181 5.74 -0.51 -8.07
N VAL A 182 4.51 -0.82 -8.46
CA VAL A 182 4.03 -0.64 -9.84
C VAL A 182 2.97 0.45 -9.84
N TYR A 183 3.23 1.50 -10.60
CA TYR A 183 2.34 2.63 -10.77
C TYR A 183 1.76 2.63 -12.16
N SER A 184 0.48 2.94 -12.30
CA SER A 184 -0.14 3.15 -13.61
C SER A 184 -1.07 4.35 -13.59
N VAL A 185 -0.93 5.20 -14.59
CA VAL A 185 -1.82 6.34 -14.84
C VAL A 185 -2.45 6.15 -16.21
N THR A 186 -3.78 6.07 -16.23
CA THR A 186 -4.57 5.84 -17.45
C THR A 186 -5.84 6.66 -17.39
N ASN A 187 -6.61 6.66 -18.47
CA ASN A 187 -7.96 7.25 -18.46
C ASN A 187 -9.03 6.32 -17.87
N GLY A 188 -8.63 5.18 -17.30
CA GLY A 188 -9.53 4.23 -16.63
C GLY A 188 -10.38 3.36 -17.56
N CYS A 189 -10.22 3.50 -18.87
CA CYS A 189 -10.96 2.71 -19.84
C CYS A 189 -10.13 1.52 -20.33
N PRO A 190 -10.74 0.33 -20.51
CA PRO A 190 -10.07 -0.81 -21.15
C PRO A 190 -9.65 -0.47 -22.58
N VAL A 191 -8.44 -0.87 -22.97
CA VAL A 191 -7.92 -0.66 -24.33
C VAL A 191 -8.64 -1.54 -25.36
N TYR A 192 -9.21 -2.67 -24.94
CA TYR A 192 -9.88 -3.61 -25.82
C TYR A 192 -11.39 -3.40 -25.83
N SER A 193 -11.96 -3.15 -27.01
CA SER A 193 -13.41 -3.15 -27.23
C SER A 193 -13.97 -4.55 -26.94
N GLY A 194 -14.94 -4.63 -26.01
CA GLY A 194 -15.56 -5.89 -25.59
C GLY A 194 -15.02 -6.47 -24.27
N ALA A 195 -14.05 -5.84 -23.61
CA ALA A 195 -13.65 -6.21 -22.28
C ALA A 195 -14.82 -5.93 -21.29
N MET A 196 -15.32 -6.98 -20.65
CA MET A 196 -16.33 -6.85 -19.60
C MET A 196 -15.64 -6.50 -18.29
N LEU A 197 -15.79 -5.26 -17.82
CA LEU A 197 -15.31 -4.86 -16.50
C LEU A 197 -16.12 -5.59 -15.42
N LYS A 198 -15.44 -6.42 -14.64
CA LYS A 198 -15.98 -7.04 -13.43
C LYS A 198 -15.40 -6.35 -12.21
N GLY A 199 -16.26 -6.01 -11.25
CA GLY A 199 -15.83 -5.36 -10.01
C GLY A 199 -15.95 -3.83 -10.07
N LEU A 200 -15.14 -3.16 -9.26
CA LEU A 200 -15.10 -1.69 -9.19
C LEU A 200 -14.35 -1.09 -10.38
N PRO A 201 -14.75 0.13 -10.82
CA PRO A 201 -13.96 0.86 -11.79
C PRO A 201 -12.56 1.13 -11.20
N HIS A 202 -11.52 0.94 -12.01
CA HIS A 202 -10.17 1.27 -11.57
C HIS A 202 -9.98 2.78 -11.50
N PRO A 203 -9.31 3.31 -10.45
CA PRO A 203 -8.91 4.71 -10.42
C PRO A 203 -7.95 5.00 -11.58
N ALA A 204 -8.02 6.23 -12.10
CA ALA A 204 -7.19 6.67 -13.22
C ALA A 204 -5.69 6.62 -12.88
N ALA A 205 -5.34 6.91 -11.63
CA ALA A 205 -3.99 6.73 -11.08
C ALA A 205 -4.06 5.69 -9.97
N LYS A 206 -3.22 4.66 -10.03
CA LYS A 206 -3.17 3.58 -9.03
C LYS A 206 -1.76 3.08 -8.81
N ARG A 207 -1.54 2.51 -7.63
CA ARG A 207 -0.34 1.80 -7.21
C ARG A 207 -0.69 0.37 -6.80
N SER A 208 0.15 -0.59 -7.15
CA SER A 208 0.23 -1.90 -6.53
C SER A 208 1.62 -2.13 -5.96
N VAL A 209 1.74 -3.07 -5.03
CA VAL A 209 2.99 -3.42 -4.37
C VAL A 209 3.21 -4.90 -4.55
N GLU A 210 4.34 -5.23 -5.17
CA GLU A 210 4.81 -6.61 -5.27
C GLU A 210 5.77 -6.86 -4.11
N GLY A 211 5.23 -7.47 -3.05
CA GLY A 211 5.91 -7.64 -1.76
C GLY A 211 7.11 -8.58 -1.81
N ASP A 212 7.14 -9.46 -2.83
CA ASP A 212 8.13 -10.52 -2.96
C ASP A 212 9.20 -10.21 -4.03
N LEU A 213 9.17 -9.01 -4.61
CA LEU A 213 10.08 -8.59 -5.68
C LEU A 213 11.04 -7.48 -5.25
N GLY A 214 11.58 -7.56 -4.04
CA GLY A 214 12.62 -6.64 -3.57
C GLY A 214 14.04 -7.15 -3.86
N MET A 215 14.87 -6.30 -4.46
CA MET A 215 16.24 -6.63 -4.92
C MET A 215 17.20 -7.10 -3.82
N ARG A 216 16.87 -6.92 -2.54
CA ARG A 216 17.74 -7.28 -1.41
C ARG A 216 17.09 -8.34 -0.53
N TRP A 217 15.98 -8.01 0.10
CA TRP A 217 15.31 -8.89 1.04
C TRP A 217 14.69 -10.13 0.38
N ASN A 218 14.38 -10.04 -0.92
CA ASN A 218 13.76 -11.12 -1.70
C ASN A 218 14.62 -11.58 -2.89
N ALA A 219 15.90 -11.22 -2.93
CA ALA A 219 16.81 -11.57 -4.03
C ALA A 219 16.82 -13.07 -4.33
N ARG A 220 16.87 -13.91 -3.28
CA ARG A 220 16.80 -15.39 -3.45
C ARG A 220 15.47 -15.85 -4.03
N THR A 221 14.37 -15.22 -3.67
CA THR A 221 13.04 -15.54 -4.24
C THR A 221 13.01 -15.24 -5.73
N ILE A 222 13.52 -14.08 -6.14
CA ILE A 222 13.61 -13.69 -7.56
C ILE A 222 14.48 -14.70 -8.32
N VAL A 223 15.66 -15.00 -7.83
CA VAL A 223 16.57 -15.99 -8.45
C VAL A 223 15.94 -17.38 -8.52
N ALA A 224 15.21 -17.80 -7.47
CA ALA A 224 14.55 -19.09 -7.45
C ALA A 224 13.39 -19.20 -8.46
N LEU A 225 12.69 -18.10 -8.74
CA LEU A 225 11.62 -18.05 -9.75
C LEU A 225 12.15 -18.29 -11.18
N GLN A 226 13.32 -17.77 -11.49
CA GLN A 226 13.96 -17.93 -12.80
C GLN A 226 14.81 -19.21 -12.89
N GLY A 227 15.40 -19.63 -11.78
CA GLY A 227 16.40 -20.71 -11.68
C GLY A 227 17.83 -20.15 -11.66
N GLU A 228 18.66 -20.67 -10.74
CA GLU A 228 20.01 -20.14 -10.49
C GLU A 228 20.92 -20.13 -11.73
N GLU A 229 20.90 -21.22 -12.52
CA GLU A 229 21.73 -21.33 -13.72
C GLU A 229 21.34 -20.31 -14.78
N LEU A 230 20.02 -20.17 -15.05
CA LEU A 230 19.53 -19.23 -16.04
C LEU A 230 19.74 -17.79 -15.60
N PHE A 231 19.50 -17.50 -14.32
CA PHE A 231 19.75 -16.17 -13.76
C PHE A 231 21.24 -15.78 -13.84
N ALA A 232 22.13 -16.70 -13.50
CA ALA A 232 23.57 -16.45 -13.57
C ALA A 232 24.04 -16.22 -15.02
N GLU A 233 23.49 -16.97 -15.99
CA GLU A 233 23.75 -16.78 -17.41
C GLU A 233 23.29 -15.40 -17.89
N ASP A 234 22.05 -15.01 -17.55
CA ASP A 234 21.48 -13.70 -17.92
C ASP A 234 22.23 -12.52 -17.27
N ALA A 235 22.71 -12.70 -16.05
CA ALA A 235 23.53 -11.71 -15.36
C ALA A 235 24.97 -11.66 -15.88
N GLY A 236 25.44 -12.68 -16.60
CA GLY A 236 26.82 -12.81 -17.06
C GLY A 236 27.81 -13.02 -15.92
N VAL A 237 27.45 -13.85 -14.94
CA VAL A 237 28.26 -14.26 -13.80
C VAL A 237 28.23 -15.78 -13.64
N THR A 238 29.12 -16.33 -12.83
CA THR A 238 29.08 -17.74 -12.48
C THR A 238 28.03 -17.99 -11.38
N VAL A 239 27.51 -19.22 -11.30
CA VAL A 239 26.58 -19.63 -10.22
C VAL A 239 27.23 -19.46 -8.85
N GLU A 240 28.54 -19.68 -8.75
CA GLU A 240 29.29 -19.50 -7.50
C GLU A 240 29.36 -18.03 -7.08
N GLU A 241 29.63 -17.09 -7.99
CA GLU A 241 29.60 -15.65 -7.73
C GLU A 241 28.18 -15.19 -7.35
N LEU A 242 27.14 -15.73 -8.01
CA LEU A 242 25.75 -15.45 -7.66
C LEU A 242 25.46 -15.87 -6.21
N ARG A 243 25.78 -17.11 -5.83
CA ARG A 243 25.53 -17.61 -4.46
C ARG A 243 26.27 -16.80 -3.40
N GLN A 244 27.55 -16.47 -3.65
CA GLN A 244 28.35 -15.65 -2.74
C GLN A 244 27.74 -14.25 -2.57
N THR A 245 27.28 -13.65 -3.66
CA THR A 245 26.61 -12.33 -3.63
C THR A 245 25.29 -12.39 -2.85
N LEU A 246 24.46 -13.40 -3.08
CA LEU A 246 23.23 -13.59 -2.33
C LEU A 246 23.47 -13.79 -0.82
N ASP A 247 24.52 -14.52 -0.44
CA ASP A 247 24.93 -14.68 0.97
C ASP A 247 25.39 -13.35 1.61
N VAL A 248 25.94 -12.44 0.82
CA VAL A 248 26.27 -11.08 1.28
C VAL A 248 25.02 -10.24 1.43
N PHE A 249 24.09 -10.27 0.49
CA PHE A 249 22.82 -9.54 0.56
C PHE A 249 21.95 -9.96 1.74
N ASP A 250 21.91 -11.27 2.06
CA ASP A 250 21.17 -11.77 3.24
C ASP A 250 21.73 -11.22 4.56
N LYS A 251 23.06 -11.02 4.65
CA LYS A 251 23.73 -10.52 5.85
C LYS A 251 23.75 -8.99 5.94
N THR A 252 23.82 -8.33 4.80
CA THR A 252 24.01 -6.88 4.69
C THR A 252 23.18 -6.36 3.51
N PRO A 253 21.84 -6.29 3.67
CA PRO A 253 20.95 -5.94 2.55
C PRO A 253 21.10 -4.50 2.06
N ASP A 254 21.70 -3.63 2.84
CA ASP A 254 22.00 -2.22 2.51
C ASP A 254 23.34 -2.01 1.81
N ILE A 255 24.10 -3.10 1.55
CA ILE A 255 25.40 -3.00 0.89
C ILE A 255 25.25 -2.52 -0.56
N LEU A 256 26.07 -1.55 -0.93
CA LEU A 256 26.23 -1.17 -2.33
C LEU A 256 27.16 -2.16 -3.04
N PRO A 257 27.04 -2.37 -4.36
CA PRO A 257 27.92 -3.25 -5.11
C PRO A 257 29.40 -2.92 -4.87
N GLN A 258 30.19 -3.93 -4.50
CA GLN A 258 31.61 -3.78 -4.18
C GLN A 258 32.54 -4.27 -5.32
N ASN A 259 31.96 -4.95 -6.30
CA ASN A 259 32.65 -5.49 -7.46
C ASN A 259 31.71 -5.63 -8.67
N GLU A 260 32.29 -5.92 -9.84
CA GLU A 260 31.57 -6.04 -11.10
C GLU A 260 30.50 -7.15 -11.09
N ALA A 261 30.75 -8.27 -10.41
CA ALA A 261 29.78 -9.36 -10.31
C ALA A 261 28.54 -8.91 -9.51
N MET A 262 28.71 -8.23 -8.38
CA MET A 262 27.60 -7.67 -7.61
C MET A 262 26.80 -6.64 -8.41
N GLU A 263 27.45 -5.79 -9.18
CA GLU A 263 26.78 -4.79 -10.02
C GLU A 263 25.95 -5.46 -11.12
N LYS A 264 26.49 -6.48 -11.78
CA LYS A 264 25.76 -7.27 -12.79
C LYS A 264 24.55 -7.98 -12.20
N ILE A 265 24.68 -8.55 -10.99
CA ILE A 265 23.58 -9.20 -10.28
C ILE A 265 22.51 -8.18 -9.90
N ASP A 266 22.88 -6.98 -9.42
CA ASP A 266 21.93 -5.90 -9.13
C ASP A 266 21.11 -5.51 -10.37
N VAL A 267 21.78 -5.35 -11.50
CA VAL A 267 21.12 -5.03 -12.78
C VAL A 267 20.19 -6.16 -13.22
N ALA A 268 20.59 -7.41 -13.01
CA ALA A 268 19.76 -8.57 -13.36
C ALA A 268 18.52 -8.70 -12.45
N LEU A 269 18.66 -8.43 -11.13
CA LEU A 269 17.54 -8.43 -10.17
C LEU A 269 16.51 -7.34 -10.47
N ALA A 270 16.92 -6.26 -11.13
CA ALA A 270 16.04 -5.15 -11.49
C ALA A 270 15.34 -5.32 -12.86
N LYS A 271 15.67 -6.35 -13.63
CA LYS A 271 15.06 -6.64 -14.95
C LYS A 271 13.90 -7.58 -14.86
#